data_907c5b61d77675e76f8b9bfb57b2e9c6
#
_entry.id   907c5b61d77675e76f8b9bfb57b2e9c6
#
_cell.length_a   1.000
_cell.length_b   1.000
_cell.length_c   1.000
_cell.angle_alpha   90.00
_cell.angle_beta   90.00
_cell.angle_gamma   90.00
#
_symmetry.space_group_name_H-M   'P 1'
#
loop_
_entity.id
_entity.type
_entity.pdbx_description
1 polymer ?
#
loop_
_entity_poly.entity_id
_entity_poly.type
_entity_poly.pdbx_seq_one_letter_code
_entity_poly.pdbx_strand_id
1 'polypeptide(L)'
;MALSVEKTGRTVDEARQAALVELGVPEERASFEILEEPSKGFLGLIGGRLARVKAMALEMSPLDKGEDFLRRIFSAMQLAVTIERREVEGAVLFNLQGENLGILIGKHGQTLDALQYLVNLAANQGLAEDRLRLILDVEHYRDRREETLKSLGRRLAEKVRRTGTRVVLEPMNRHERKVIHLALQENDNVLTYSAGDEPFRKVVIEPRRRHSENGGGTGERFS
;
A
#
# COMPACT_ATOMS: atom_id res chain seq x y z
N MET A 1 -5.58 26.73 1.69
CA MET A 1 -5.27 27.89 2.58
C MET A 1 -4.74 27.29 3.88
N ALA A 2 -3.52 27.68 4.29
CA ALA A 2 -2.99 27.25 5.59
C ALA A 2 -3.91 27.75 6.70
N LEU A 3 -4.33 26.86 7.60
CA LEU A 3 -5.14 27.24 8.75
C LEU A 3 -4.23 28.03 9.71
N SER A 4 -4.58 29.26 10.04
CA SER A 4 -3.82 30.09 10.97
C SER A 4 -4.74 30.68 12.05
N VAL A 5 -4.23 30.75 13.26
CA VAL A 5 -4.96 31.27 14.45
C VAL A 5 -4.04 32.21 15.21
N GLU A 6 -4.60 33.31 15.76
CA GLU A 6 -3.91 34.19 16.68
C GLU A 6 -4.48 34.03 18.08
N LYS A 7 -3.60 33.86 19.08
CA LYS A 7 -3.98 33.75 20.49
C LYS A 7 -3.10 34.64 21.38
N THR A 8 -3.70 35.01 22.49
CA THR A 8 -3.04 35.80 23.54
C THR A 8 -2.94 34.97 24.82
N GLY A 9 -1.89 35.20 25.59
CA GLY A 9 -1.66 34.58 26.89
C GLY A 9 -0.84 35.45 27.80
N ARG A 10 -0.75 35.12 29.08
CA ARG A 10 0.13 35.83 30.04
C ARG A 10 1.60 35.57 29.74
N THR A 11 1.89 34.42 29.11
CA THR A 11 3.22 34.05 28.61
C THR A 11 3.11 33.61 27.15
N VAL A 12 4.24 33.58 26.43
CA VAL A 12 4.31 33.06 25.06
C VAL A 12 3.85 31.59 25.00
N ASP A 13 4.23 30.78 25.99
CA ASP A 13 3.87 29.37 26.04
C ASP A 13 2.36 29.16 26.26
N GLU A 14 1.73 29.99 27.12
CA GLU A 14 0.27 29.95 27.27
C GLU A 14 -0.46 30.31 25.98
N ALA A 15 0.01 31.33 25.26
CA ALA A 15 -0.55 31.71 23.96
C ALA A 15 -0.34 30.61 22.89
N ARG A 16 0.84 29.94 22.88
CA ARG A 16 1.12 28.80 22.00
C ARG A 16 0.18 27.62 22.26
N GLN A 17 0.03 27.22 23.53
CA GLN A 17 -0.86 26.12 23.90
C GLN A 17 -2.32 26.42 23.51
N ALA A 18 -2.80 27.62 23.76
CA ALA A 18 -4.14 28.04 23.36
C ALA A 18 -4.33 27.99 21.84
N ALA A 19 -3.30 28.35 21.07
CA ALA A 19 -3.33 28.29 19.62
C ALA A 19 -3.33 26.84 19.10
N LEU A 20 -2.54 25.94 19.69
CA LEU A 20 -2.52 24.51 19.34
C LEU A 20 -3.87 23.83 19.56
N VAL A 21 -4.53 24.13 20.68
CA VAL A 21 -5.87 23.59 20.99
C VAL A 21 -6.86 24.01 19.93
N GLU A 22 -6.82 25.26 19.48
CA GLU A 22 -7.76 25.74 18.46
C GLU A 22 -7.44 25.24 17.06
N LEU A 23 -6.14 25.11 16.70
CA LEU A 23 -5.71 24.53 15.44
C LEU A 23 -6.01 23.01 15.37
N GLY A 24 -6.11 22.34 16.53
CA GLY A 24 -6.34 20.89 16.60
C GLY A 24 -5.17 20.06 16.03
N VAL A 25 -3.93 20.61 16.08
CA VAL A 25 -2.72 19.94 15.60
C VAL A 25 -1.71 19.83 16.74
N PRO A 26 -0.84 18.79 16.74
CA PRO A 26 0.27 18.72 17.68
C PRO A 26 1.34 19.77 17.38
N GLU A 27 2.18 20.09 18.36
CA GLU A 27 3.16 21.17 18.28
C GLU A 27 4.14 21.01 17.12
N GLU A 28 4.55 19.76 16.82
CA GLU A 28 5.46 19.43 15.71
C GLU A 28 4.87 19.78 14.32
N ARG A 29 3.54 20.02 14.28
CA ARG A 29 2.79 20.35 13.05
C ARG A 29 2.29 21.78 13.03
N ALA A 30 2.86 22.65 13.86
CA ALA A 30 2.56 24.06 13.88
C ALA A 30 3.85 24.89 13.78
N SER A 31 3.80 25.98 13.05
CA SER A 31 4.79 27.03 13.12
C SER A 31 4.23 28.21 13.93
N PHE A 32 5.10 28.90 14.67
CA PHE A 32 4.72 29.99 15.55
C PHE A 32 5.45 31.25 15.19
N GLU A 33 4.72 32.34 15.13
CA GLU A 33 5.24 33.69 15.01
C GLU A 33 4.82 34.49 16.25
N ILE A 34 5.78 35.04 17.00
CA ILE A 34 5.51 35.89 18.17
C ILE A 34 5.23 37.29 17.65
N LEU A 35 4.00 37.73 17.74
CA LEU A 35 3.57 39.06 17.30
C LEU A 35 3.83 40.12 18.38
N GLU A 36 3.63 39.74 19.66
CA GLU A 36 3.85 40.62 20.79
C GLU A 36 4.44 39.84 21.98
N GLU A 37 5.49 40.36 22.60
CA GLU A 37 6.06 39.80 23.84
C GLU A 37 5.31 40.31 25.06
N PRO A 38 5.15 39.48 26.11
CA PRO A 38 4.49 39.89 27.32
C PRO A 38 5.35 40.92 28.05
N SER A 39 4.75 42.03 28.48
CA SER A 39 5.45 42.99 29.33
C SER A 39 4.80 43.13 30.69
N LYS A 40 5.62 43.13 31.74
CA LYS A 40 5.17 43.50 33.07
C LYS A 40 5.03 45.01 33.10
N GLY A 41 3.83 45.54 33.29
CA GLY A 41 3.62 46.98 33.41
C GLY A 41 4.47 47.60 34.55
N PHE A 42 4.59 48.94 34.53
CA PHE A 42 5.32 49.67 35.55
C PHE A 42 4.81 49.32 36.96
N LEU A 43 5.68 48.85 37.84
CA LEU A 43 5.40 48.37 39.20
C LEU A 43 4.38 47.20 39.32
N GLY A 44 4.12 46.44 38.23
CA GLY A 44 3.25 45.27 38.30
C GLY A 44 1.74 45.57 38.44
N LEU A 45 1.32 46.83 38.39
CA LEU A 45 -0.06 47.23 38.68
C LEU A 45 -0.82 47.87 37.51
N ILE A 46 -0.17 48.45 36.52
CA ILE A 46 -0.86 49.12 35.41
C ILE A 46 -0.09 48.90 34.09
N GLY A 47 -0.77 48.44 33.01
CA GLY A 47 -0.27 48.45 31.65
C GLY A 47 0.52 47.23 31.19
N GLY A 48 0.36 46.09 31.81
CA GLY A 48 0.92 44.82 31.30
C GLY A 48 0.32 44.44 29.94
N ARG A 49 1.18 44.05 28.99
CA ARG A 49 0.72 43.48 27.70
C ARG A 49 0.76 41.98 27.75
N LEU A 50 -0.25 41.34 27.17
CA LEU A 50 -0.27 39.90 26.97
C LEU A 50 0.66 39.52 25.81
N ALA A 51 1.24 38.36 25.87
CA ALA A 51 1.88 37.76 24.71
C ALA A 51 0.81 37.50 23.61
N ARG A 52 1.18 37.75 22.37
CA ARG A 52 0.34 37.43 21.20
C ARG A 52 1.14 36.59 20.22
N VAL A 53 0.60 35.41 19.90
CA VAL A 53 1.25 34.46 19.03
C VAL A 53 0.29 34.09 17.90
N LYS A 54 0.82 34.09 16.68
CA LYS A 54 0.17 33.53 15.51
C LYS A 54 0.72 32.14 15.28
N ALA A 55 -0.16 31.15 15.28
CA ALA A 55 0.18 29.79 14.92
C ALA A 55 -0.39 29.45 13.54
N MET A 56 0.40 28.73 12.76
CA MET A 56 0.01 28.26 11.43
C MET A 56 0.22 26.76 11.36
N ALA A 57 -0.81 26.04 10.91
CA ALA A 57 -0.66 24.62 10.67
C ALA A 57 0.27 24.39 9.48
N LEU A 58 1.29 23.56 9.66
CA LEU A 58 2.17 23.13 8.59
C LEU A 58 1.44 22.15 7.67
N GLU A 59 1.54 22.39 6.38
CA GLU A 59 1.00 21.45 5.39
C GLU A 59 1.78 20.13 5.46
N MET A 60 1.05 19.05 5.58
CA MET A 60 1.65 17.71 5.55
C MET A 60 2.19 17.41 4.16
N SER A 61 3.39 16.85 4.10
CA SER A 61 3.87 16.26 2.86
C SER A 61 2.94 15.11 2.41
N PRO A 62 2.90 14.77 1.11
CA PRO A 62 2.14 13.62 0.64
C PRO A 62 2.51 12.32 1.35
N LEU A 63 3.80 12.17 1.67
CA LEU A 63 4.33 11.02 2.40
C LEU A 63 3.75 10.94 3.82
N ASP A 64 3.73 12.06 4.53
CA ASP A 64 3.21 12.11 5.90
C ASP A 64 1.68 11.97 5.95
N LYS A 65 0.96 12.49 4.93
CA LYS A 65 -0.49 12.23 4.77
C LYS A 65 -0.78 10.74 4.64
N GLY A 66 0.02 10.04 3.82
CA GLY A 66 -0.13 8.60 3.64
C GLY A 66 0.15 7.81 4.93
N GLU A 67 1.21 8.16 5.65
CA GLU A 67 1.53 7.51 6.92
C GLU A 67 0.50 7.81 8.01
N ASP A 68 0.06 9.07 8.17
CA ASP A 68 -0.99 9.45 9.13
C ASP A 68 -2.29 8.67 8.87
N PHE A 69 -2.67 8.54 7.59
CA PHE A 69 -3.83 7.74 7.19
C PHE A 69 -3.70 6.28 7.66
N LEU A 70 -2.55 5.64 7.43
CA LEU A 70 -2.31 4.26 7.88
C LEU A 70 -2.31 4.15 9.40
N ARG A 71 -1.66 5.07 10.12
CA ARG A 71 -1.63 5.09 11.59
C ARG A 71 -3.03 5.18 12.20
N ARG A 72 -3.92 5.98 11.63
CA ARG A 72 -5.33 6.06 12.06
C ARG A 72 -6.07 4.75 11.86
N ILE A 73 -5.86 4.08 10.71
CA ILE A 73 -6.46 2.76 10.47
C ILE A 73 -5.95 1.75 11.49
N PHE A 74 -4.63 1.66 11.70
CA PHE A 74 -4.05 0.71 12.62
C PHE A 74 -4.51 0.96 14.06
N SER A 75 -4.61 2.22 14.47
CA SER A 75 -5.16 2.60 15.77
C SER A 75 -6.61 2.16 15.93
N ALA A 76 -7.46 2.41 14.92
CA ALA A 76 -8.85 1.98 14.93
C ALA A 76 -9.01 0.45 14.96
N MET A 77 -8.08 -0.27 14.34
CA MET A 77 -8.02 -1.74 14.37
C MET A 77 -7.31 -2.30 15.63
N GLN A 78 -6.80 -1.44 16.51
CA GLN A 78 -6.01 -1.80 17.71
C GLN A 78 -4.77 -2.65 17.36
N LEU A 79 -4.12 -2.35 16.25
CA LEU A 79 -2.92 -3.02 15.79
C LEU A 79 -1.67 -2.19 16.11
N ALA A 80 -0.68 -2.83 16.73
CA ALA A 80 0.65 -2.25 16.92
C ALA A 80 1.48 -2.50 15.65
N VAL A 81 1.62 -1.49 14.80
CA VAL A 81 2.34 -1.58 13.52
C VAL A 81 3.44 -0.55 13.45
N THR A 82 4.65 -1.00 13.13
CA THR A 82 5.78 -0.14 12.77
C THR A 82 5.81 0.03 11.25
N ILE A 83 5.97 1.26 10.78
CA ILE A 83 6.09 1.59 9.36
C ILE A 83 7.55 1.91 9.07
N GLU A 84 8.22 1.06 8.30
CA GLU A 84 9.57 1.30 7.78
C GLU A 84 9.46 1.91 6.39
N ARG A 85 10.04 3.12 6.20
CA ARG A 85 10.06 3.83 4.92
C ARG A 85 11.34 3.47 4.16
N ARG A 86 11.22 3.15 2.88
CA ARG A 86 12.37 2.98 1.96
C ARG A 86 12.08 3.62 0.62
N GLU A 87 13.04 4.35 0.10
CA GLU A 87 12.98 4.81 -1.29
C GLU A 87 13.30 3.65 -2.23
N VAL A 88 12.47 3.50 -3.25
CA VAL A 88 12.65 2.54 -4.34
C VAL A 88 12.49 3.29 -5.67
N GLU A 89 12.88 2.68 -6.77
CA GLU A 89 12.85 3.34 -8.08
C GLU A 89 11.45 3.92 -8.40
N GLY A 90 11.36 5.26 -8.40
CA GLY A 90 10.14 6.00 -8.71
C GLY A 90 8.98 5.85 -7.71
N ALA A 91 9.25 5.38 -6.48
CA ALA A 91 8.24 5.17 -5.44
C ALA A 91 8.84 5.20 -4.03
N VAL A 92 7.96 5.23 -3.02
CA VAL A 92 8.35 4.99 -1.61
C VAL A 92 7.64 3.74 -1.12
N LEU A 93 8.41 2.78 -0.62
CA LEU A 93 7.91 1.57 0.02
C LEU A 93 7.65 1.82 1.50
N PHE A 94 6.45 1.52 1.94
CA PHE A 94 6.07 1.37 3.35
C PHE A 94 6.03 -0.12 3.68
N ASN A 95 7.03 -0.62 4.38
CA ASN A 95 7.05 -1.98 4.89
C ASN A 95 6.47 -2.01 6.31
N LEU A 96 5.35 -2.69 6.48
CA LEU A 96 4.65 -2.82 7.75
C LEU A 96 5.21 -4.00 8.53
N GLN A 97 5.56 -3.76 9.80
CA GLN A 97 6.10 -4.76 10.70
C GLN A 97 5.31 -4.79 12.01
N GLY A 98 5.09 -5.97 12.57
CA GLY A 98 4.36 -6.14 13.83
C GLY A 98 3.80 -7.54 14.02
N GLU A 99 3.08 -7.74 15.10
CA GLU A 99 2.44 -9.02 15.38
C GLU A 99 1.06 -9.12 14.74
N ASN A 100 0.70 -10.33 14.32
CA ASN A 100 -0.64 -10.65 13.81
C ASN A 100 -1.10 -9.82 12.59
N LEU A 101 -0.18 -9.38 11.73
CA LEU A 101 -0.48 -8.55 10.56
C LEU A 101 -1.19 -9.28 9.41
N GLY A 102 -1.51 -10.57 9.55
CA GLY A 102 -2.25 -11.34 8.54
C GLY A 102 -3.57 -10.68 8.11
N ILE A 103 -4.24 -9.97 9.03
CA ILE A 103 -5.47 -9.22 8.73
C ILE A 103 -5.24 -8.09 7.72
N LEU A 104 -4.05 -7.46 7.70
CA LEU A 104 -3.67 -6.42 6.75
C LEU A 104 -3.32 -7.00 5.37
N ILE A 105 -2.96 -8.28 5.32
CA ILE A 105 -2.71 -8.99 4.06
C ILE A 105 -4.04 -9.43 3.45
N GLY A 106 -4.89 -10.09 4.24
CA GLY A 106 -6.16 -10.66 3.80
C GLY A 106 -5.99 -11.88 2.89
N LYS A 107 -7.09 -12.32 2.27
CA LYS A 107 -7.06 -13.47 1.36
C LYS A 107 -6.24 -13.11 0.11
N HIS A 108 -5.13 -13.82 -0.10
CA HIS A 108 -4.25 -13.63 -1.27
C HIS A 108 -3.75 -12.18 -1.47
N GLY A 109 -3.60 -11.39 -0.40
CA GLY A 109 -3.13 -10.01 -0.50
C GLY A 109 -4.20 -8.97 -0.88
N GLN A 110 -5.48 -9.34 -0.93
CA GLN A 110 -6.56 -8.42 -1.34
C GLN A 110 -6.72 -7.23 -0.40
N THR A 111 -6.61 -7.43 0.92
CA THR A 111 -6.66 -6.32 1.89
C THR A 111 -5.45 -5.40 1.72
N LEU A 112 -4.28 -5.97 1.51
CA LEU A 112 -3.04 -5.22 1.28
C LEU A 112 -3.14 -4.36 0.01
N ASP A 113 -3.67 -4.90 -1.08
CA ASP A 113 -3.88 -4.17 -2.33
C ASP A 113 -4.91 -3.03 -2.16
N ALA A 114 -5.99 -3.27 -1.42
CA ALA A 114 -6.98 -2.25 -1.10
C ALA A 114 -6.40 -1.13 -0.22
N LEU A 115 -5.63 -1.48 0.82
CA LEU A 115 -4.93 -0.50 1.67
C LEU A 115 -3.91 0.31 0.86
N GLN A 116 -3.15 -0.32 -0.03
CA GLN A 116 -2.22 0.39 -0.93
C GLN A 116 -2.95 1.39 -1.82
N TYR A 117 -4.10 1.03 -2.37
CA TYR A 117 -4.91 1.96 -3.16
C TYR A 117 -5.37 3.16 -2.32
N LEU A 118 -5.92 2.92 -1.12
CA LEU A 118 -6.42 3.96 -0.23
C LEU A 118 -5.31 4.88 0.28
N VAL A 119 -4.14 4.36 0.66
CA VAL A 119 -3.01 5.19 1.10
C VAL A 119 -2.49 6.08 -0.02
N ASN A 120 -2.44 5.58 -1.27
CA ASN A 120 -2.07 6.41 -2.41
C ASN A 120 -3.10 7.54 -2.65
N LEU A 121 -4.38 7.25 -2.48
CA LEU A 121 -5.43 8.27 -2.60
C LEU A 121 -5.30 9.34 -1.51
N ALA A 122 -5.10 8.93 -0.25
CA ALA A 122 -4.93 9.84 0.88
C ALA A 122 -3.65 10.70 0.75
N ALA A 123 -2.53 10.09 0.38
CA ALA A 123 -1.26 10.78 0.18
C ALA A 123 -1.35 11.87 -0.89
N ASN A 124 -2.03 11.58 -1.99
CA ASN A 124 -2.11 12.46 -3.16
C ASN A 124 -3.34 13.39 -3.14
N GLN A 125 -4.07 13.45 -2.04
CA GLN A 125 -5.24 14.32 -1.93
C GLN A 125 -4.85 15.80 -2.11
N GLY A 126 -5.48 16.47 -3.07
CA GLY A 126 -5.24 17.87 -3.42
C GLY A 126 -4.06 18.10 -4.40
N LEU A 127 -3.39 17.04 -4.88
CA LEU A 127 -2.35 17.14 -5.90
C LEU A 127 -2.95 16.87 -7.30
N ALA A 128 -2.74 17.82 -8.22
CA ALA A 128 -3.08 17.64 -9.64
C ALA A 128 -1.95 16.94 -10.38
N GLU A 129 -0.71 17.33 -10.11
CA GLU A 129 0.54 16.83 -10.71
C GLU A 129 1.47 16.30 -9.60
N ASP A 130 2.62 15.76 -9.95
CA ASP A 130 3.66 15.24 -9.03
C ASP A 130 3.14 14.25 -7.98
N ARG A 131 2.30 13.31 -8.43
CA ARG A 131 1.72 12.30 -7.54
C ARG A 131 2.78 11.36 -7.01
N LEU A 132 2.84 11.25 -5.69
CA LEU A 132 3.68 10.30 -5.00
C LEU A 132 3.13 8.87 -5.23
N ARG A 133 4.01 7.95 -5.62
CA ARG A 133 3.68 6.53 -5.67
C ARG A 133 4.12 5.84 -4.39
N LEU A 134 3.15 5.38 -3.61
CA LEU A 134 3.39 4.56 -2.42
C LEU A 134 3.18 3.09 -2.75
N ILE A 135 4.13 2.26 -2.36
CA ILE A 135 4.03 0.80 -2.36
C ILE A 135 3.86 0.37 -0.91
N LEU A 136 2.90 -0.50 -0.64
CA LEU A 136 2.65 -1.04 0.69
C LEU A 136 2.99 -2.53 0.69
N ASP A 137 3.77 -2.97 1.69
CA ASP A 137 4.04 -4.38 1.91
C ASP A 137 3.98 -4.72 3.41
N VAL A 138 3.82 -5.99 3.72
CA VAL A 138 3.79 -6.53 5.09
C VAL A 138 4.87 -7.59 5.19
N GLU A 139 5.99 -7.25 5.85
CA GLU A 139 7.09 -8.20 6.12
C GLU A 139 7.52 -9.00 4.88
N HIS A 140 7.64 -8.34 3.73
CA HIS A 140 7.97 -8.97 2.45
C HIS A 140 6.98 -10.06 2.02
N TYR A 141 5.70 -9.85 2.30
CA TYR A 141 4.64 -10.79 1.91
C TYR A 141 4.59 -11.01 0.40
N ARG A 142 4.76 -9.94 -0.41
CA ARG A 142 4.66 -10.04 -1.87
C ARG A 142 5.69 -11.01 -2.45
N ASP A 143 6.92 -10.96 -2.00
CA ASP A 143 8.00 -11.86 -2.45
C ASP A 143 7.70 -13.31 -2.03
N ARG A 144 7.33 -13.53 -0.77
CA ARG A 144 6.97 -14.86 -0.26
C ARG A 144 5.76 -15.44 -1.01
N ARG A 145 4.79 -14.61 -1.33
CA ARG A 145 3.59 -15.02 -2.07
C ARG A 145 3.95 -15.42 -3.51
N GLU A 146 4.80 -14.66 -4.17
CA GLU A 146 5.28 -14.96 -5.52
C GLU A 146 5.98 -16.31 -5.57
N GLU A 147 6.91 -16.59 -4.65
CA GLU A 147 7.58 -17.90 -4.58
C GLU A 147 6.63 -19.05 -4.27
N THR A 148 5.63 -18.82 -3.43
CA THR A 148 4.56 -19.79 -3.15
C THR A 148 3.77 -20.13 -4.42
N LEU A 149 3.42 -19.13 -5.23
CA LEU A 149 2.69 -19.31 -6.48
C LEU A 149 3.54 -20.02 -7.54
N LYS A 150 4.82 -19.70 -7.67
CA LYS A 150 5.76 -20.41 -8.56
C LYS A 150 5.86 -21.89 -8.19
N SER A 151 6.05 -22.17 -6.90
CA SER A 151 6.12 -23.55 -6.38
C SER A 151 4.79 -24.31 -6.59
N LEU A 152 3.66 -23.67 -6.31
CA LEU A 152 2.33 -24.24 -6.56
C LEU A 152 2.15 -24.57 -8.04
N GLY A 153 2.50 -23.64 -8.94
CA GLY A 153 2.41 -23.84 -10.39
C GLY A 153 3.19 -25.06 -10.83
N ARG A 154 4.48 -25.17 -10.44
CA ARG A 154 5.35 -26.30 -10.79
C ARG A 154 4.79 -27.63 -10.28
N ARG A 155 4.34 -27.69 -9.02
CA ARG A 155 3.72 -28.88 -8.43
C ARG A 155 2.46 -29.32 -9.14
N LEU A 156 1.60 -28.37 -9.53
CA LEU A 156 0.36 -28.65 -10.26
C LEU A 156 0.63 -29.09 -11.71
N ALA A 157 1.62 -28.50 -12.38
CA ALA A 157 2.05 -28.93 -13.70
C ALA A 157 2.52 -30.38 -13.71
N GLU A 158 3.32 -30.77 -12.68
CA GLU A 158 3.72 -32.16 -12.52
C GLU A 158 2.55 -33.11 -12.28
N LYS A 159 1.57 -32.68 -11.47
CA LYS A 159 0.32 -33.46 -11.29
C LYS A 159 -0.41 -33.61 -12.61
N VAL A 160 -0.60 -32.54 -13.39
CA VAL A 160 -1.26 -32.58 -14.71
C VAL A 160 -0.52 -33.50 -15.68
N ARG A 161 0.83 -33.43 -15.72
CA ARG A 161 1.67 -34.32 -16.53
C ARG A 161 1.43 -35.79 -16.19
N ARG A 162 1.36 -36.12 -14.89
CA ARG A 162 1.21 -37.50 -14.42
C ARG A 162 -0.20 -38.05 -14.60
N THR A 163 -1.24 -37.22 -14.38
CA THR A 163 -2.64 -37.68 -14.37
C THR A 163 -3.35 -37.46 -15.71
N GLY A 164 -2.79 -36.64 -16.62
CA GLY A 164 -3.46 -36.24 -17.84
C GLY A 164 -4.72 -35.39 -17.64
N THR A 165 -5.01 -34.98 -16.40
CA THR A 165 -6.23 -34.24 -16.05
C THR A 165 -5.92 -32.78 -15.82
N ARG A 166 -6.70 -31.89 -16.44
CA ARG A 166 -6.57 -30.44 -16.22
C ARG A 166 -6.84 -30.06 -14.75
N VAL A 167 -6.14 -29.04 -14.27
CA VAL A 167 -6.35 -28.44 -12.95
C VAL A 167 -6.78 -26.99 -13.11
N VAL A 168 -7.79 -26.59 -12.34
CA VAL A 168 -8.29 -25.21 -12.27
C VAL A 168 -7.94 -24.66 -10.91
N LEU A 169 -7.26 -23.52 -10.87
CA LEU A 169 -6.86 -22.85 -9.62
C LEU A 169 -7.99 -21.97 -9.08
N GLU A 170 -7.82 -21.49 -7.86
CA GLU A 170 -8.72 -20.47 -7.29
C GLU A 170 -8.60 -19.15 -8.06
N PRO A 171 -9.64 -18.30 -8.02
CA PRO A 171 -9.56 -16.95 -8.53
C PRO A 171 -8.41 -16.17 -7.88
N MET A 172 -7.68 -15.40 -8.69
CA MET A 172 -6.55 -14.59 -8.24
C MET A 172 -6.38 -13.35 -9.11
N ASN A 173 -5.70 -12.34 -8.61
CA ASN A 173 -5.49 -11.09 -9.33
C ASN A 173 -4.61 -11.27 -10.59
N ARG A 174 -4.57 -10.26 -11.45
CA ARG A 174 -3.84 -10.30 -12.72
C ARG A 174 -2.34 -10.58 -12.55
N HIS A 175 -1.72 -10.01 -11.51
CA HIS A 175 -0.30 -10.19 -11.24
C HIS A 175 -0.01 -11.64 -10.86
N GLU A 176 -0.78 -12.23 -9.94
CA GLU A 176 -0.62 -13.61 -9.50
C GLU A 176 -0.79 -14.61 -10.66
N ARG A 177 -1.79 -14.37 -11.55
CA ARG A 177 -1.95 -15.21 -12.74
C ARG A 177 -0.74 -15.14 -13.66
N LYS A 178 -0.16 -13.94 -13.84
CA LYS A 178 1.07 -13.76 -14.63
C LYS A 178 2.26 -14.53 -14.03
N VAL A 179 2.41 -14.52 -12.71
CA VAL A 179 3.47 -15.28 -12.02
C VAL A 179 3.39 -16.77 -12.34
N ILE A 180 2.19 -17.36 -12.29
CA ILE A 180 2.00 -18.79 -12.61
C ILE A 180 2.26 -19.06 -14.10
N HIS A 181 1.78 -18.20 -15.00
CA HIS A 181 2.01 -18.35 -16.44
C HIS A 181 3.52 -18.31 -16.75
N LEU A 182 4.25 -17.35 -16.21
CA LEU A 182 5.70 -17.23 -16.39
C LEU A 182 6.46 -18.43 -15.79
N ALA A 183 6.06 -18.90 -14.60
CA ALA A 183 6.71 -20.04 -13.95
C ALA A 183 6.56 -21.35 -14.74
N LEU A 184 5.57 -21.43 -15.64
CA LEU A 184 5.28 -22.61 -16.46
C LEU A 184 5.50 -22.39 -17.96
N GLN A 185 6.00 -21.22 -18.37
CA GLN A 185 6.17 -20.84 -19.77
C GLN A 185 7.06 -21.82 -20.55
N GLU A 186 8.14 -22.28 -19.90
CA GLU A 186 9.13 -23.21 -20.49
C GLU A 186 8.77 -24.70 -20.27
N ASN A 187 7.59 -24.99 -19.75
CA ASN A 187 7.17 -26.37 -19.49
C ASN A 187 6.45 -26.96 -20.69
N ASP A 188 7.12 -27.81 -21.45
CA ASP A 188 6.59 -28.43 -22.67
C ASP A 188 5.44 -29.43 -22.44
N ASN A 189 5.17 -29.85 -21.22
CA ASN A 189 4.17 -30.86 -20.92
C ASN A 189 2.78 -30.28 -20.64
N VAL A 190 2.69 -28.98 -20.36
CA VAL A 190 1.42 -28.32 -20.01
C VAL A 190 1.19 -27.04 -20.78
N LEU A 191 -0.09 -26.67 -20.89
CA LEU A 191 -0.53 -25.36 -21.35
C LEU A 191 -1.21 -24.63 -20.20
N THR A 192 -1.04 -23.32 -20.13
CA THR A 192 -1.70 -22.48 -19.13
C THR A 192 -2.47 -21.34 -19.80
N TYR A 193 -3.69 -21.10 -19.33
CA TYR A 193 -4.49 -19.96 -19.76
C TYR A 193 -5.36 -19.45 -18.61
N SER A 194 -5.82 -18.20 -18.73
CA SER A 194 -6.75 -17.59 -17.76
C SER A 194 -8.17 -17.69 -18.24
N ALA A 195 -9.09 -18.18 -17.40
CA ALA A 195 -10.51 -18.37 -17.69
C ALA A 195 -11.39 -17.60 -16.70
N GLY A 196 -12.58 -17.18 -17.17
CA GLY A 196 -13.56 -16.41 -16.40
C GLY A 196 -13.30 -14.91 -16.43
N ASP A 197 -14.20 -14.15 -15.81
CA ASP A 197 -14.17 -12.70 -15.71
C ASP A 197 -13.74 -12.24 -14.32
N GLU A 198 -13.19 -11.01 -14.23
CA GLU A 198 -12.85 -10.42 -12.94
C GLU A 198 -14.13 -10.22 -12.10
N PRO A 199 -14.09 -10.42 -10.80
CA PRO A 199 -12.95 -10.80 -9.94
C PRO A 199 -12.71 -12.31 -9.82
N PHE A 200 -13.45 -13.16 -10.55
CA PHE A 200 -13.40 -14.62 -10.44
C PHE A 200 -12.46 -15.28 -11.45
N ARG A 201 -11.67 -14.48 -12.15
CA ARG A 201 -10.74 -14.98 -13.17
C ARG A 201 -9.61 -15.81 -12.56
N LYS A 202 -9.33 -16.97 -13.15
CA LYS A 202 -8.47 -18.01 -12.60
C LYS A 202 -7.54 -18.62 -13.66
N VAL A 203 -6.48 -19.27 -13.22
CA VAL A 203 -5.56 -20.01 -14.10
C VAL A 203 -6.04 -21.45 -14.25
N VAL A 204 -5.98 -21.92 -15.47
CA VAL A 204 -6.17 -23.34 -15.83
C VAL A 204 -4.84 -23.88 -16.31
N ILE A 205 -4.46 -25.07 -15.84
CA ILE A 205 -3.28 -25.83 -16.29
C ILE A 205 -3.81 -27.11 -16.91
N GLU A 206 -3.50 -27.37 -18.17
CA GLU A 206 -3.93 -28.56 -18.88
C GLU A 206 -2.78 -29.27 -19.60
N PRO A 207 -2.89 -30.57 -19.88
CA PRO A 207 -1.86 -31.28 -20.62
C PRO A 207 -1.69 -30.72 -22.02
N ARG A 208 -0.43 -30.49 -22.43
CA ARG A 208 -0.16 -30.20 -23.85
C ARG A 208 -0.31 -31.50 -24.66
N ARG A 209 -1.31 -31.59 -25.49
CA ARG A 209 -1.47 -32.71 -26.42
C ARG A 209 -0.31 -32.67 -27.42
N ARG A 210 0.56 -33.68 -27.41
CA ARG A 210 1.50 -33.88 -28.51
C ARG A 210 0.66 -34.22 -29.74
N HIS A 211 0.72 -33.43 -30.80
CA HIS A 211 0.24 -33.87 -32.09
C HIS A 211 1.07 -35.13 -32.43
N SER A 212 0.46 -36.27 -32.42
CA SER A 212 1.00 -37.46 -33.07
C SER A 212 0.92 -37.19 -34.58
N GLU A 213 2.03 -36.79 -35.16
CA GLU A 213 2.24 -36.93 -36.59
C GLU A 213 2.27 -38.41 -36.94
N ASN A 214 1.09 -39.00 -37.09
CA ASN A 214 0.93 -40.33 -37.64
C ASN A 214 0.14 -40.18 -38.95
N GLY A 215 0.83 -39.65 -39.97
CA GLY A 215 0.42 -39.69 -41.34
C GLY A 215 1.22 -40.74 -42.12
N GLY A 216 1.08 -41.99 -41.72
CA GLY A 216 1.51 -43.13 -42.52
C GLY A 216 0.58 -43.26 -43.74
N GLY A 217 0.84 -42.55 -44.78
CA GLY A 217 0.24 -42.78 -46.09
C GLY A 217 0.83 -44.06 -46.70
N THR A 218 0.20 -45.19 -46.50
CA THR A 218 0.39 -46.39 -47.37
C THR A 218 -0.23 -46.11 -48.72
N GLY A 219 0.63 -45.78 -49.70
CA GLY A 219 0.24 -45.76 -51.09
C GLY A 219 -0.05 -47.21 -51.58
N GLU A 220 -1.30 -47.54 -51.79
CA GLU A 220 -1.67 -48.66 -52.64
C GLU A 220 -1.68 -48.19 -54.08
N ARG A 221 -0.72 -48.69 -54.87
CA ARG A 221 -0.77 -48.72 -56.32
C ARG A 221 -1.69 -49.88 -56.72
N PHE A 222 -2.75 -49.57 -57.46
CA PHE A 222 -3.43 -50.54 -58.30
C PHE A 222 -3.09 -50.29 -59.78
N SER A 223 -2.65 -51.36 -60.38
CA SER A 223 -2.36 -51.52 -61.80
C SER A 223 -3.62 -51.50 -62.60
#